data_b5aeaf79c897073a0313d85ddfa788a1
#
_entry.id   b5aeaf79c897073a0313d85ddfa788a1
#
_cell.length_a   1.000
_cell.length_b   1.000
_cell.length_c   1.000
_cell.angle_alpha   90.00
_cell.angle_beta   90.00
_cell.angle_gamma   90.00
#
_symmetry.space_group_name_H-M   'P 1'
#
loop_
_entity.id
_entity.type
_entity.pdbx_description
1 polymer ?
#
loop_
_entity_poly.entity_id
_entity_poly.type
_entity_poly.pdbx_seq_one_letter_code
_entity_poly.pdbx_strand_id
1 'polypeptide(L)'
;IHHSFYKLAENLIHTFKFYYTEVDDLEDLKHEVICFLLEKLHYFKAGKGKAFSYFSIVGKNYLILYNNKNYAKKKIKADLGDVDTDDNILNEFDRQVVRGEKVEFLDLFIAYMDVKMHRMFKKAEEIKVADAVLTIFKKREHLEIFNKKAIYIFIREITGEETPIITKVVKKMKGEYQKRYSEYLETGYIYNHE
;
A
#
# COMPACT_ATOMS: atom_id res chain seq x y z
N ILE A 1 -15.59 12.77 -19.66
CA ILE A 1 -14.98 11.76 -18.76
C ILE A 1 -13.75 11.14 -19.44
N HIS A 2 -13.86 10.57 -20.65
CA HIS A 2 -12.73 9.92 -21.32
C HIS A 2 -11.51 10.85 -21.48
N HIS A 3 -11.69 12.07 -21.97
CA HIS A 3 -10.61 13.04 -22.11
C HIS A 3 -9.95 13.38 -20.77
N SER A 4 -10.74 13.52 -19.70
CA SER A 4 -10.21 13.78 -18.35
C SER A 4 -9.39 12.60 -17.83
N PHE A 5 -9.83 11.37 -18.06
CA PHE A 5 -9.08 10.17 -17.70
C PHE A 5 -7.83 9.98 -18.54
N TYR A 6 -7.88 10.34 -19.85
CA TYR A 6 -6.70 10.33 -20.70
C TYR A 6 -5.60 11.27 -20.16
N LYS A 7 -5.95 12.51 -19.84
CA LYS A 7 -5.01 13.47 -19.23
C LYS A 7 -4.53 13.03 -17.87
N LEU A 8 -5.38 12.41 -17.07
CA LEU A 8 -4.99 11.85 -15.77
C LEU A 8 -4.00 10.70 -15.94
N ALA A 9 -4.27 9.74 -16.83
CA ALA A 9 -3.39 8.61 -17.11
C ALA A 9 -2.02 9.10 -17.63
N GLU A 10 -2.01 10.03 -18.57
CA GLU A 10 -0.80 10.66 -19.09
C GLU A 10 0.04 11.28 -17.97
N ASN A 11 -0.58 12.10 -17.11
CA ASN A 11 0.09 12.73 -15.99
C ASN A 11 0.65 11.71 -14.98
N LEU A 12 -0.11 10.67 -14.65
CA LEU A 12 0.34 9.62 -13.73
C LEU A 12 1.54 8.86 -14.30
N ILE A 13 1.47 8.45 -15.56
CA ILE A 13 2.56 7.72 -16.22
C ILE A 13 3.83 8.57 -16.26
N HIS A 14 3.73 9.85 -16.62
CA HIS A 14 4.90 10.74 -16.68
C HIS A 14 5.44 11.15 -15.31
N THR A 15 4.57 11.47 -14.35
CA THR A 15 4.98 11.88 -13.00
C THR A 15 5.71 10.76 -12.26
N PHE A 16 5.21 9.55 -12.36
CA PHE A 16 5.77 8.38 -11.71
C PHE A 16 6.68 7.54 -12.62
N LYS A 17 6.97 8.02 -13.83
CA LYS A 17 7.91 7.43 -14.78
C LYS A 17 7.63 5.96 -15.11
N PHE A 18 6.36 5.56 -15.22
CA PHE A 18 5.96 4.18 -15.53
C PHE A 18 6.31 3.70 -16.95
N TYR A 19 6.97 4.51 -17.76
CA TYR A 19 7.42 4.18 -19.11
C TYR A 19 8.79 3.50 -19.16
N TYR A 20 9.47 3.30 -18.02
CA TYR A 20 10.75 2.58 -17.95
C TYR A 20 10.61 1.05 -17.86
N THR A 21 9.43 0.55 -17.57
CA THR A 21 9.15 -0.89 -17.65
C THR A 21 8.72 -1.22 -19.06
N GLU A 22 9.28 -2.28 -19.68
CA GLU A 22 8.96 -2.76 -21.03
C GLU A 22 7.46 -2.70 -21.32
N VAL A 23 6.99 -1.53 -21.70
CA VAL A 23 5.66 -1.29 -22.21
C VAL A 23 5.82 -1.28 -23.72
N ASP A 24 5.27 -2.26 -24.40
CA ASP A 24 5.37 -2.38 -25.85
C ASP A 24 4.81 -1.12 -26.55
N ASP A 25 3.80 -0.47 -25.96
CA ASP A 25 3.29 0.84 -26.37
C ASP A 25 2.78 1.66 -25.17
N LEU A 26 3.21 2.93 -25.09
CA LEU A 26 2.77 3.87 -24.06
C LEU A 26 1.28 4.22 -24.20
N GLU A 27 0.77 4.25 -25.42
CA GLU A 27 -0.64 4.52 -25.70
C GLU A 27 -1.52 3.35 -25.24
N ASP A 28 -1.07 2.12 -25.40
CA ASP A 28 -1.77 0.94 -24.90
C ASP A 28 -1.87 0.98 -23.37
N LEU A 29 -0.78 1.34 -22.69
CA LEU A 29 -0.80 1.51 -21.23
C LEU A 29 -1.78 2.60 -20.80
N LYS A 30 -1.84 3.75 -21.50
CA LYS A 30 -2.82 4.79 -21.21
C LYS A 30 -4.26 4.27 -21.37
N HIS A 31 -4.53 3.54 -22.44
CA HIS A 31 -5.85 2.96 -22.69
C HIS A 31 -6.24 1.94 -21.62
N GLU A 32 -5.32 1.08 -21.19
CA GLU A 32 -5.56 0.14 -20.07
C GLU A 32 -5.91 0.87 -18.77
N VAL A 33 -5.16 1.94 -18.43
CA VAL A 33 -5.46 2.77 -17.26
C VAL A 33 -6.86 3.39 -17.38
N ILE A 34 -7.22 3.93 -18.55
CA ILE A 34 -8.54 4.53 -18.76
C ILE A 34 -9.65 3.50 -18.59
N CYS A 35 -9.52 2.32 -19.19
CA CYS A 35 -10.48 1.23 -19.05
C CYS A 35 -10.66 0.85 -17.58
N PHE A 36 -9.57 0.68 -16.85
CA PHE A 36 -9.61 0.39 -15.42
C PHE A 36 -10.30 1.49 -14.61
N LEU A 37 -10.01 2.77 -14.88
CA LEU A 37 -10.66 3.87 -14.19
C LEU A 37 -12.17 3.95 -14.48
N LEU A 38 -12.59 3.61 -15.71
CA LEU A 38 -14.01 3.52 -16.09
C LEU A 38 -14.71 2.38 -15.34
N GLU A 39 -14.09 1.22 -15.22
CA GLU A 39 -14.63 0.10 -14.43
C GLU A 39 -14.80 0.48 -12.96
N LYS A 40 -13.90 1.28 -12.41
CA LYS A 40 -13.94 1.71 -10.99
C LYS A 40 -14.83 2.95 -10.75
N LEU A 41 -15.46 3.49 -11.78
CA LEU A 41 -16.28 4.70 -11.67
C LEU A 41 -17.42 4.56 -10.64
N HIS A 42 -18.04 3.39 -10.56
CA HIS A 42 -19.14 3.13 -9.63
C HIS A 42 -18.75 3.08 -8.15
N TYR A 43 -17.46 2.93 -7.84
CA TYR A 43 -16.98 3.00 -6.46
C TYR A 43 -16.80 4.44 -5.96
N PHE A 44 -16.76 5.42 -6.86
CA PHE A 44 -16.63 6.82 -6.47
C PHE A 44 -17.88 7.33 -5.75
N LYS A 45 -17.69 7.90 -4.56
CA LYS A 45 -18.74 8.51 -3.74
C LYS A 45 -18.49 10.01 -3.61
N ALA A 46 -19.31 10.84 -4.26
CA ALA A 46 -19.15 12.28 -4.35
C ALA A 46 -19.01 13.00 -2.98
N GLY A 47 -19.56 12.44 -1.90
CA GLY A 47 -19.46 13.02 -0.55
C GLY A 47 -18.14 12.76 0.19
N LYS A 48 -17.26 11.89 -0.34
CA LYS A 48 -16.03 11.47 0.37
C LYS A 48 -14.75 12.18 -0.10
N GLY A 49 -14.83 13.03 -1.13
CA GLY A 49 -13.67 13.76 -1.63
C GLY A 49 -13.79 14.18 -3.08
N LYS A 50 -12.73 14.81 -3.60
CA LYS A 50 -12.66 15.26 -4.98
C LYS A 50 -12.44 14.08 -5.93
N ALA A 51 -13.20 14.00 -7.02
CA ALA A 51 -13.08 12.95 -8.03
C ALA A 51 -11.64 12.82 -8.55
N PHE A 52 -10.98 13.93 -8.84
CA PHE A 52 -9.59 13.93 -9.30
C PHE A 52 -8.65 13.21 -8.33
N SER A 53 -8.72 13.52 -7.04
CA SER A 53 -7.87 12.89 -6.02
C SER A 53 -8.13 11.39 -5.92
N TYR A 54 -9.41 10.99 -5.94
CA TYR A 54 -9.80 9.59 -5.92
C TYR A 54 -9.23 8.82 -7.12
N PHE A 55 -9.50 9.28 -8.34
CA PHE A 55 -9.06 8.57 -9.54
C PHE A 55 -7.54 8.63 -9.74
N SER A 56 -6.85 9.65 -9.20
CA SER A 56 -5.39 9.69 -9.16
C SER A 56 -4.81 8.56 -8.32
N ILE A 57 -5.37 8.30 -7.15
CA ILE A 57 -4.93 7.20 -6.27
C ILE A 57 -5.22 5.85 -6.94
N VAL A 58 -6.43 5.66 -7.45
CA VAL A 58 -6.84 4.40 -8.10
C VAL A 58 -5.99 4.10 -9.34
N GLY A 59 -5.73 5.10 -10.19
CA GLY A 59 -4.89 4.95 -11.38
C GLY A 59 -3.42 4.69 -11.05
N LYS A 60 -2.88 5.38 -10.04
CA LYS A 60 -1.53 5.14 -9.54
C LYS A 60 -1.38 3.70 -9.02
N ASN A 61 -2.32 3.25 -8.21
CA ASN A 61 -2.30 1.88 -7.66
C ASN A 61 -2.36 0.82 -8.77
N TYR A 62 -3.18 1.06 -9.81
CA TYR A 62 -3.22 0.18 -10.98
C TYR A 62 -1.87 0.08 -11.68
N LEU A 63 -1.22 1.22 -11.95
CA LEU A 63 0.09 1.28 -12.61
C LEU A 63 1.17 0.55 -11.81
N ILE A 64 1.14 0.63 -10.49
CA ILE A 64 2.07 -0.10 -9.62
C ILE A 64 1.84 -1.60 -9.66
N LEU A 65 0.58 -2.04 -9.60
CA LEU A 65 0.25 -3.46 -9.75
C LEU A 65 0.67 -3.99 -11.13
N TYR A 66 0.48 -3.20 -12.18
CA TYR A 66 0.90 -3.51 -13.54
C TYR A 66 2.43 -3.68 -13.61
N ASN A 67 3.20 -2.73 -13.07
CA ASN A 67 4.65 -2.81 -13.00
C ASN A 67 5.14 -4.02 -12.21
N ASN A 68 4.56 -4.27 -11.04
CA ASN A 68 4.93 -5.43 -10.21
C ASN A 68 4.66 -6.76 -10.93
N LYS A 69 3.58 -6.84 -11.70
CA LYS A 69 3.24 -8.01 -12.52
C LYS A 69 4.23 -8.22 -13.66
N ASN A 70 4.61 -7.15 -14.35
CA ASN A 70 5.61 -7.21 -15.43
C ASN A 70 6.99 -7.56 -14.89
N TYR A 71 7.37 -6.97 -13.75
CA TYR A 71 8.62 -7.32 -13.07
C TYR A 71 8.67 -8.79 -12.64
N ALA A 72 7.59 -9.33 -12.06
CA ALA A 72 7.51 -10.74 -11.70
C ALA A 72 7.66 -11.66 -12.94
N LYS A 73 7.04 -11.29 -14.08
CA LYS A 73 7.19 -12.01 -15.34
C LYS A 73 8.64 -11.95 -15.87
N LYS A 74 9.28 -10.77 -15.77
CA LYS A 74 10.68 -10.57 -16.19
C LYS A 74 11.63 -11.40 -15.33
N LYS A 75 11.42 -11.43 -14.01
CA LYS A 75 12.23 -12.25 -13.10
C LYS A 75 12.14 -13.75 -13.42
N ILE A 76 10.95 -14.23 -13.72
CA ILE A 76 10.75 -15.64 -14.15
C ILE A 76 11.47 -15.91 -15.49
N LYS A 77 11.48 -14.96 -16.41
CA LYS A 77 12.21 -15.07 -17.69
C LYS A 77 13.73 -14.97 -17.49
N ALA A 78 14.20 -14.15 -16.55
CA ALA A 78 15.63 -13.96 -16.25
C ALA A 78 16.23 -15.18 -15.52
N ASP A 79 15.47 -15.87 -14.67
CA ASP A 79 15.88 -17.17 -14.08
C ASP A 79 16.05 -18.26 -15.13
N LEU A 80 15.61 -18.03 -16.37
CA LEU A 80 15.76 -18.92 -17.53
C LEU A 80 16.87 -18.48 -18.52
N GLY A 81 17.58 -17.39 -18.28
CA GLY A 81 18.66 -16.92 -19.14
C GLY A 81 19.42 -15.73 -18.56
N ASP A 82 20.74 -15.91 -18.42
CA ASP A 82 21.70 -14.86 -18.02
C ASP A 82 21.49 -13.53 -18.73
N VAL A 83 21.26 -12.42 -18.03
CA VAL A 83 21.49 -11.07 -18.55
C VAL A 83 21.73 -10.00 -17.49
N ASP A 84 22.68 -9.16 -17.81
CA ASP A 84 23.37 -8.08 -17.15
C ASP A 84 22.56 -6.84 -16.68
N THR A 85 22.94 -6.34 -15.56
CA THR A 85 23.41 -5.01 -15.03
C THR A 85 22.57 -3.72 -15.10
N ASP A 86 21.58 -3.51 -15.93
CA ASP A 86 20.78 -2.26 -15.90
C ASP A 86 19.58 -2.28 -14.94
N ASP A 87 19.30 -3.44 -14.35
CA ASP A 87 18.16 -3.70 -13.48
C ASP A 87 18.22 -2.99 -12.10
N ASN A 88 19.38 -2.51 -11.67
CA ASN A 88 19.53 -1.96 -10.31
C ASN A 88 18.88 -0.58 -10.13
N ILE A 89 18.89 0.29 -11.13
CA ILE A 89 18.35 1.65 -11.02
C ILE A 89 16.82 1.62 -11.08
N LEU A 90 16.25 0.82 -11.98
CA LEU A 90 14.81 0.64 -12.13
C LEU A 90 14.20 -0.04 -10.88
N ASN A 91 14.90 -1.05 -10.35
CA ASN A 91 14.50 -1.73 -9.12
C ASN A 91 14.45 -0.81 -7.90
N GLU A 92 15.41 0.11 -7.78
CA GLU A 92 15.46 1.05 -6.66
C GLU A 92 14.33 2.10 -6.78
N PHE A 93 14.04 2.56 -8.00
CA PHE A 93 12.92 3.49 -8.24
C PHE A 93 11.57 2.85 -7.92
N ASP A 94 11.30 1.63 -8.40
CA ASP A 94 10.08 0.90 -8.11
C ASP A 94 9.95 0.61 -6.60
N ARG A 95 11.06 0.27 -5.93
CA ARG A 95 11.08 0.11 -4.47
C ARG A 95 10.74 1.40 -3.74
N GLN A 96 11.21 2.55 -4.21
CA GLN A 96 10.90 3.85 -3.60
C GLN A 96 9.44 4.23 -3.78
N VAL A 97 8.86 4.01 -4.97
CA VAL A 97 7.44 4.26 -5.25
C VAL A 97 6.57 3.36 -4.38
N VAL A 98 6.84 2.05 -4.34
CA VAL A 98 6.11 1.09 -3.51
C VAL A 98 6.27 1.38 -2.01
N ARG A 99 7.45 1.87 -1.58
CA ARG A 99 7.66 2.32 -0.19
C ARG A 99 6.81 3.54 0.14
N GLY A 100 6.77 4.55 -0.74
CA GLY A 100 5.94 5.75 -0.55
C GLY A 100 4.47 5.41 -0.36
N GLU A 101 3.90 4.53 -1.19
CA GLU A 101 2.51 4.10 -1.06
C GLU A 101 2.21 3.32 0.20
N LYS A 102 3.12 2.44 0.59
CA LYS A 102 2.96 1.70 1.85
C LYS A 102 3.00 2.65 3.05
N VAL A 103 3.73 3.76 2.95
CA VAL A 103 3.75 4.78 4.00
C VAL A 103 2.41 5.53 4.04
N GLU A 104 1.89 5.98 2.90
CA GLU A 104 0.58 6.64 2.82
C GLU A 104 -0.54 5.72 3.32
N PHE A 105 -0.56 4.48 2.85
CA PHE A 105 -1.54 3.50 3.31
C PHE A 105 -1.40 3.20 4.80
N LEU A 106 -0.18 3.15 5.32
CA LEU A 106 0.07 2.89 6.74
C LEU A 106 -0.57 3.95 7.63
N ASP A 107 -0.52 5.23 7.24
CA ASP A 107 -1.15 6.31 7.99
C ASP A 107 -2.68 6.19 7.98
N LEU A 108 -3.26 5.84 6.83
CA LEU A 108 -4.70 5.54 6.72
C LEU A 108 -5.07 4.32 7.56
N PHE A 109 -4.24 3.29 7.56
CA PHE A 109 -4.48 2.08 8.35
C PHE A 109 -4.37 2.34 9.86
N ILE A 110 -3.43 3.18 10.29
CA ILE A 110 -3.32 3.58 11.70
C ILE A 110 -4.60 4.29 12.14
N ALA A 111 -5.08 5.27 11.37
CA ALA A 111 -6.33 5.98 11.67
C ALA A 111 -7.55 5.04 11.70
N TYR A 112 -7.61 4.09 10.77
CA TYR A 112 -8.64 3.04 10.75
C TYR A 112 -8.58 2.16 12.01
N MET A 113 -7.38 1.72 12.41
CA MET A 113 -7.20 0.85 13.58
C MET A 113 -7.48 1.55 14.90
N ASP A 114 -7.22 2.85 15.04
CA ASP A 114 -7.58 3.63 16.23
C ASP A 114 -9.07 3.51 16.57
N VAL A 115 -9.92 3.46 15.55
CA VAL A 115 -11.38 3.28 15.74
C VAL A 115 -11.75 1.81 15.92
N LYS A 116 -11.11 0.91 15.19
CA LYS A 116 -11.51 -0.51 15.10
C LYS A 116 -10.93 -1.40 16.20
N MET A 117 -9.82 -1.02 16.82
CA MET A 117 -9.10 -1.92 17.74
C MET A 117 -9.96 -2.38 18.93
N HIS A 118 -10.83 -1.53 19.49
CA HIS A 118 -11.72 -1.87 20.60
C HIS A 118 -12.82 -2.87 20.20
N ARG A 119 -13.18 -2.91 18.92
CA ARG A 119 -14.10 -3.94 18.39
C ARG A 119 -13.36 -5.24 18.08
N MET A 120 -12.11 -5.14 17.65
CA MET A 120 -11.28 -6.28 17.25
C MET A 120 -10.72 -7.06 18.44
N PHE A 121 -10.31 -6.36 19.50
CA PHE A 121 -9.74 -6.93 20.70
C PHE A 121 -10.68 -6.73 21.88
N LYS A 122 -10.91 -7.80 22.65
CA LYS A 122 -11.84 -7.78 23.80
C LYS A 122 -11.12 -7.75 25.14
N LYS A 123 -9.90 -8.26 25.19
CA LYS A 123 -9.10 -8.33 26.42
C LYS A 123 -8.30 -7.04 26.59
N ALA A 124 -8.25 -6.52 27.81
CA ALA A 124 -7.50 -5.31 28.13
C ALA A 124 -6.01 -5.41 27.76
N GLU A 125 -5.40 -6.58 27.98
CA GLU A 125 -4.02 -6.87 27.59
C GLU A 125 -3.80 -6.76 26.08
N GLU A 126 -4.73 -7.32 25.28
CA GLU A 126 -4.65 -7.27 23.83
C GLU A 126 -4.82 -5.83 23.29
N ILE A 127 -5.73 -5.04 23.90
CA ILE A 127 -5.95 -3.63 23.55
C ILE A 127 -4.69 -2.82 23.87
N LYS A 128 -4.10 -3.02 25.04
CA LYS A 128 -2.86 -2.37 25.47
C LYS A 128 -1.71 -2.63 24.51
N VAL A 129 -1.56 -3.88 24.05
CA VAL A 129 -0.56 -4.25 23.05
C VAL A 129 -0.87 -3.61 21.68
N ALA A 130 -2.13 -3.61 21.24
CA ALA A 130 -2.52 -3.00 19.96
C ALA A 130 -2.25 -1.49 19.95
N ASP A 131 -2.58 -0.79 21.04
CA ASP A 131 -2.29 0.64 21.21
C ASP A 131 -0.78 0.93 21.19
N ALA A 132 0.03 0.12 21.88
CA ALA A 132 1.49 0.23 21.85
C ALA A 132 2.04 0.04 20.42
N VAL A 133 1.53 -0.92 19.65
CA VAL A 133 1.89 -1.12 18.24
C VAL A 133 1.56 0.14 17.43
N LEU A 134 0.35 0.68 17.53
CA LEU A 134 -0.05 1.89 16.81
C LEU A 134 0.81 3.09 17.21
N THR A 135 1.12 3.24 18.47
CA THR A 135 2.00 4.32 18.99
C THR A 135 3.40 4.23 18.40
N ILE A 136 3.99 3.04 18.31
CA ILE A 136 5.30 2.82 17.68
C ILE A 136 5.25 3.21 16.20
N PHE A 137 4.20 2.80 15.48
CA PHE A 137 4.07 3.13 14.05
C PHE A 137 3.77 4.62 13.81
N LYS A 138 3.05 5.30 14.69
CA LYS A 138 2.87 6.77 14.65
C LYS A 138 4.19 7.52 14.81
N LYS A 139 5.09 6.99 15.63
CA LYS A 139 6.41 7.58 15.93
C LYS A 139 7.56 7.01 15.09
N ARG A 140 7.25 6.25 14.03
CA ARG A 140 8.26 5.51 13.23
C ARG A 140 9.40 6.36 12.70
N GLU A 141 9.14 7.62 12.37
CA GLU A 141 10.16 8.55 11.83
C GLU A 141 11.20 8.97 12.88
N HIS A 142 10.89 8.83 14.16
CA HIS A 142 11.78 9.16 15.27
C HIS A 142 12.53 7.95 15.83
N LEU A 143 12.35 6.76 15.24
CA LEU A 143 13.00 5.55 15.69
C LEU A 143 14.25 5.27 14.86
N GLU A 144 15.41 5.28 15.51
CA GLU A 144 16.69 4.95 14.87
C GLU A 144 16.76 3.51 14.35
N ILE A 145 16.08 2.59 15.05
CA ILE A 145 16.05 1.17 14.72
C ILE A 145 14.61 0.71 14.56
N PHE A 146 14.21 0.41 13.31
CA PHE A 146 12.88 -0.08 12.98
C PHE A 146 12.94 -1.51 12.41
N ASN A 147 13.31 -2.47 13.27
CA ASN A 147 13.31 -3.89 12.91
C ASN A 147 12.39 -4.70 13.83
N LYS A 148 12.03 -5.92 13.40
CA LYS A 148 11.09 -6.77 14.12
C LYS A 148 11.49 -7.03 15.57
N LYS A 149 12.78 -7.24 15.86
CA LYS A 149 13.26 -7.53 17.23
C LYS A 149 13.12 -6.30 18.13
N ALA A 150 13.52 -5.12 17.64
CA ALA A 150 13.40 -3.86 18.39
C ALA A 150 11.93 -3.53 18.68
N ILE A 151 11.04 -3.67 17.69
CA ILE A 151 9.59 -3.45 17.87
C ILE A 151 9.02 -4.34 18.97
N TYR A 152 9.37 -5.63 19.01
CA TYR A 152 8.91 -6.55 20.05
C TYR A 152 9.43 -6.17 21.44
N ILE A 153 10.69 -5.70 21.55
CA ILE A 153 11.26 -5.19 22.78
C ILE A 153 10.52 -3.95 23.26
N PHE A 154 10.30 -2.96 22.37
CA PHE A 154 9.57 -1.74 22.70
C PHE A 154 8.14 -2.02 23.17
N ILE A 155 7.42 -2.91 22.46
CA ILE A 155 6.07 -3.30 22.88
C ILE A 155 6.09 -3.90 24.27
N ARG A 156 7.04 -4.81 24.57
CA ARG A 156 7.15 -5.44 25.88
C ARG A 156 7.50 -4.43 26.97
N GLU A 157 8.39 -3.49 26.70
CA GLU A 157 8.75 -2.44 27.67
C GLU A 157 7.57 -1.51 27.95
N ILE A 158 6.80 -1.12 26.93
CA ILE A 158 5.64 -0.24 27.10
C ILE A 158 4.50 -0.96 27.82
N THR A 159 4.26 -2.23 27.49
CA THR A 159 3.06 -2.93 27.93
C THR A 159 3.28 -3.84 29.13
N GLY A 160 4.49 -4.34 29.33
CA GLY A 160 4.79 -5.40 30.29
C GLY A 160 4.26 -6.78 29.89
N GLU A 161 3.69 -6.92 28.67
CA GLU A 161 3.04 -8.15 28.25
C GLU A 161 4.04 -9.16 27.68
N GLU A 162 3.69 -10.45 27.77
CA GLU A 162 4.54 -11.52 27.29
C GLU A 162 4.49 -11.69 25.77
N THR A 163 5.58 -12.22 25.21
CA THR A 163 5.75 -12.45 23.77
C THR A 163 4.59 -13.20 23.09
N PRO A 164 3.95 -14.23 23.67
CA PRO A 164 2.81 -14.91 23.08
C PRO A 164 1.62 -13.98 22.82
N ILE A 165 1.29 -13.09 23.78
CA ILE A 165 0.20 -12.11 23.64
C ILE A 165 0.55 -11.10 22.55
N ILE A 166 1.77 -10.57 22.58
CA ILE A 166 2.27 -9.64 21.56
C ILE A 166 2.17 -10.28 20.16
N THR A 167 2.66 -11.50 20.00
CA THR A 167 2.64 -12.22 18.74
C THR A 167 1.23 -12.43 18.21
N LYS A 168 0.28 -12.81 19.09
CA LYS A 168 -1.13 -13.00 18.75
C LYS A 168 -1.74 -11.71 18.22
N VAL A 169 -1.54 -10.59 18.91
CA VAL A 169 -2.08 -9.28 18.53
C VAL A 169 -1.47 -8.80 17.22
N VAL A 170 -0.13 -8.82 17.10
CA VAL A 170 0.58 -8.41 15.88
C VAL A 170 0.16 -9.25 14.68
N LYS A 171 -0.02 -10.58 14.84
CA LYS A 171 -0.49 -11.46 13.76
C LYS A 171 -1.89 -11.06 13.29
N LYS A 172 -2.80 -10.77 14.23
CA LYS A 172 -4.18 -10.35 13.91
C LYS A 172 -4.21 -8.98 13.22
N MET A 173 -3.43 -8.01 13.71
CA MET A 173 -3.30 -6.70 13.08
C MET A 173 -2.68 -6.80 11.67
N LYS A 174 -1.67 -7.67 11.49
CA LYS A 174 -1.08 -7.91 10.17
C LYS A 174 -2.09 -8.51 9.17
N GLY A 175 -2.94 -9.44 9.62
CA GLY A 175 -4.02 -9.99 8.78
C GLY A 175 -5.01 -8.92 8.34
N GLU A 176 -5.41 -8.03 9.25
CA GLU A 176 -6.28 -6.90 8.94
C GLU A 176 -5.60 -5.90 8.00
N TYR A 177 -4.31 -5.61 8.22
CA TYR A 177 -3.52 -4.77 7.32
C TYR A 177 -3.50 -5.31 5.89
N GLN A 178 -3.23 -6.59 5.72
CA GLN A 178 -3.19 -7.22 4.39
C GLN A 178 -4.56 -7.15 3.69
N LYS A 179 -5.64 -7.42 4.43
CA LYS A 179 -7.01 -7.33 3.90
C LYS A 179 -7.34 -5.91 3.45
N ARG A 180 -7.06 -4.90 4.28
CA ARG A 180 -7.34 -3.49 3.96
C ARG A 180 -6.43 -2.96 2.87
N TYR A 181 -5.19 -3.44 2.79
CA TYR A 181 -4.28 -3.06 1.72
C TYR A 181 -4.77 -3.55 0.36
N SER A 182 -5.22 -4.80 0.26
CA SER A 182 -5.84 -5.30 -0.99
C SER A 182 -7.08 -4.49 -1.38
N GLU A 183 -7.96 -4.19 -0.42
CA GLU A 183 -9.14 -3.35 -0.64
C GLU A 183 -8.76 -1.93 -1.09
N TYR A 184 -7.76 -1.34 -0.47
CA TYR A 184 -7.24 -0.02 -0.83
C TYR A 184 -6.66 0.02 -2.26
N LEU A 185 -5.93 -1.01 -2.67
CA LEU A 185 -5.39 -1.11 -4.03
C LEU A 185 -6.50 -1.15 -5.09
N GLU A 186 -7.63 -1.79 -4.78
CA GLU A 186 -8.77 -1.91 -5.70
C GLU A 186 -9.66 -0.68 -5.73
N THR A 187 -9.87 -0.04 -4.58
CA THR A 187 -10.92 0.97 -4.40
C THR A 187 -10.40 2.37 -4.08
N GLY A 188 -9.11 2.50 -3.70
CA GLY A 188 -8.51 3.74 -3.23
C GLY A 188 -8.98 4.17 -1.83
N TYR A 189 -9.77 3.35 -1.13
CA TYR A 189 -10.30 3.65 0.20
C TYR A 189 -10.16 2.47 1.17
N ILE A 190 -10.12 2.80 2.47
CA ILE A 190 -10.35 1.83 3.53
C ILE A 190 -11.81 2.00 3.97
N TYR A 191 -12.64 0.97 3.77
CA TYR A 191 -14.01 0.99 4.21
C TYR A 191 -14.11 0.61 5.70
N ASN A 192 -14.77 1.45 6.49
CA ASN A 192 -15.28 1.05 7.79
C ASN A 192 -16.57 0.25 7.52
N HIS A 193 -16.45 -1.07 7.44
CA HIS A 193 -17.64 -1.92 7.55
C HIS A 193 -18.11 -1.84 9.00
N GLU A 194 -19.24 -1.18 9.23
CA GLU A 194 -19.95 -1.16 10.51
C GLU A 194 -20.37 -2.56 10.96
#